data_2e0f0863a6a370abc698c9d30eef323f
#
_entry.id   2e0f0863a6a370abc698c9d30eef323f
#
_cell.length_a   1.000
_cell.length_b   1.000
_cell.length_c   1.000
_cell.angle_alpha   90.00
_cell.angle_beta   90.00
_cell.angle_gamma   90.00
#
_symmetry.space_group_name_H-M   'P 1'
#
loop_
_entity.id
_entity.type
_entity.pdbx_description
1 polymer ?
#
loop_
_entity_poly.entity_id
_entity_poly.type
_entity_poly.pdbx_seq_one_letter_code
_entity_poly.pdbx_strand_id
1 'polypeptide(L)'
;MYDSDEADAWKRAVDLGIEREHRAQPVVLDPVGAFECKLTFFFRRPKSHYGKGGHVKASAPVCHVSKPDADNLAKLVLDRITRGGRIWRDDSQVAKLHVEKYWAITDARIGVYVSVQRFEGSEA
;
A
#
# COMPACT_ATOMS: atom_id res chain seq x y z
N MET A 1 1.44 10.15 15.79
CA MET A 1 0.12 10.21 15.17
C MET A 1 0.25 10.47 13.69
N TYR A 2 -0.59 9.85 12.91
CA TYR A 2 -0.65 9.99 11.45
C TYR A 2 -1.43 11.24 11.10
N ASP A 3 -0.80 12.21 10.44
CA ASP A 3 -1.46 13.48 10.15
C ASP A 3 -2.21 13.45 8.81
N SER A 4 -3.09 14.44 8.61
CA SER A 4 -3.96 14.51 7.43
C SER A 4 -3.18 14.79 6.14
N ASP A 5 -2.09 15.54 6.21
CA ASP A 5 -1.28 15.84 5.03
C ASP A 5 -0.58 14.59 4.53
N GLU A 6 -0.09 13.75 5.45
CA GLU A 6 0.53 12.48 5.12
C GLU A 6 -0.49 11.52 4.51
N ALA A 7 -1.71 11.47 5.08
CA ALA A 7 -2.81 10.68 4.54
C ALA A 7 -3.16 11.12 3.13
N ASP A 8 -3.21 12.43 2.88
CA ASP A 8 -3.51 12.96 1.55
C ASP A 8 -2.41 12.62 0.54
N ALA A 9 -1.16 12.61 0.97
CA ALA A 9 -0.05 12.21 0.11
C ALA A 9 -0.17 10.75 -0.32
N TRP A 10 -0.51 9.85 0.62
CA TRP A 10 -0.74 8.45 0.30
C TRP A 10 -1.91 8.27 -0.66
N LYS A 11 -3.01 8.99 -0.45
CA LYS A 11 -4.19 8.94 -1.33
C LYS A 11 -3.83 9.36 -2.75
N ARG A 12 -3.11 10.46 -2.92
CA ARG A 12 -2.68 10.92 -4.25
C ARG A 12 -1.76 9.91 -4.93
N ALA A 13 -0.85 9.31 -4.18
CA ALA A 13 0.05 8.30 -4.72
C ALA A 13 -0.71 7.09 -5.26
N VAL A 14 -1.71 6.63 -4.52
CA VAL A 14 -2.55 5.50 -4.93
C VAL A 14 -3.35 5.86 -6.19
N ASP A 15 -3.98 7.03 -6.21
CA ASP A 15 -4.77 7.48 -7.36
C ASP A 15 -3.92 7.58 -8.63
N LEU A 16 -2.72 8.16 -8.53
CA LEU A 16 -1.81 8.28 -9.66
C LEU A 16 -1.32 6.93 -10.16
N GLY A 17 -1.06 6.00 -9.24
CA GLY A 17 -0.66 4.65 -9.59
C GLY A 17 -1.74 3.91 -10.37
N ILE A 18 -2.99 4.02 -9.91
CA ILE A 18 -4.14 3.40 -10.57
C ILE A 18 -4.31 4.00 -11.98
N GLU A 19 -4.23 5.31 -12.10
CA GLU A 19 -4.34 6.00 -13.39
C GLU A 19 -3.26 5.52 -14.37
N ARG A 20 -2.02 5.42 -13.90
CA ARG A 20 -0.87 4.99 -14.71
C ARG A 20 -1.05 3.57 -15.20
N GLU A 21 -1.43 2.66 -14.31
CA GLU A 21 -1.65 1.26 -14.68
C GLU A 21 -2.80 1.11 -15.65
N HIS A 22 -3.88 1.86 -15.45
CA HIS A 22 -5.03 1.80 -16.34
C HIS A 22 -4.69 2.31 -17.75
N ARG A 23 -3.84 3.32 -17.87
CA ARG A 23 -3.38 3.79 -19.17
C ARG A 23 -2.50 2.78 -19.88
N ALA A 24 -1.65 2.08 -19.13
CA ALA A 24 -0.77 1.05 -19.68
C ALA A 24 -1.53 -0.20 -20.08
N GLN A 25 -2.45 -0.64 -19.23
CA GLN A 25 -3.28 -1.83 -19.47
C GLN A 25 -4.70 -1.54 -18.96
N PRO A 26 -5.57 -1.01 -19.83
CA PRO A 26 -6.96 -0.74 -19.42
C PRO A 26 -7.63 -2.00 -18.89
N VAL A 27 -8.28 -1.88 -17.74
CA VAL A 27 -8.97 -2.97 -17.07
C VAL A 27 -10.45 -2.66 -17.04
N VAL A 28 -11.27 -3.70 -17.25
CA VAL A 28 -12.73 -3.57 -17.11
C VAL A 28 -13.06 -3.89 -15.67
N LEU A 29 -13.81 -3.00 -15.02
CA LEU A 29 -14.26 -3.19 -13.64
C LEU A 29 -15.05 -4.49 -13.54
N ASP A 30 -14.73 -5.30 -12.54
CA ASP A 30 -15.47 -6.52 -12.22
C ASP A 30 -16.36 -6.25 -11.00
N PRO A 31 -17.69 -6.20 -11.18
CA PRO A 31 -18.58 -5.81 -10.08
C PRO A 31 -18.89 -6.94 -9.10
N VAL A 32 -18.46 -8.17 -9.36
CA VAL A 32 -18.89 -9.33 -8.57
C VAL A 32 -17.77 -10.30 -8.19
N GLY A 33 -16.64 -10.27 -8.88
CA GLY A 33 -15.55 -11.22 -8.65
C GLY A 33 -14.81 -10.96 -7.34
N ALA A 34 -14.11 -11.98 -6.86
CA ALA A 34 -13.27 -11.87 -5.68
C ALA A 34 -11.85 -11.47 -6.08
N PHE A 35 -11.19 -10.71 -5.20
CA PHE A 35 -9.83 -10.23 -5.43
C PHE A 35 -8.91 -10.54 -4.25
N GLU A 36 -7.65 -10.75 -4.58
CA GLU A 36 -6.57 -10.76 -3.62
C GLU A 36 -5.81 -9.44 -3.75
N CYS A 37 -5.51 -8.82 -2.62
CA CYS A 37 -4.81 -7.56 -2.59
C CYS A 37 -3.61 -7.65 -1.64
N LYS A 38 -2.44 -7.23 -2.13
CA LYS A 38 -1.24 -7.15 -1.30
C LYS A 38 -0.77 -5.71 -1.28
N LEU A 39 -0.63 -5.17 -0.07
CA LEU A 39 -0.19 -3.80 0.17
C LEU A 39 1.11 -3.83 0.94
N THR A 40 2.14 -3.16 0.41
CA THR A 40 3.43 -3.07 1.08
C THR A 40 3.78 -1.60 1.21
N PHE A 41 3.96 -1.15 2.44
CA PHE A 41 4.25 0.25 2.76
C PHE A 41 5.70 0.39 3.19
N PHE A 42 6.39 1.37 2.62
CA PHE A 42 7.77 1.71 3.00
C PHE A 42 7.79 3.15 3.49
N PHE A 43 8.25 3.32 4.72
CA PHE A 43 8.28 4.61 5.40
C PHE A 43 9.70 5.15 5.45
N ARG A 44 9.82 6.47 5.45
CA ARG A 44 11.10 7.16 5.62
C ARG A 44 11.66 6.85 7.01
N ARG A 45 12.93 6.45 7.06
CA ARG A 45 13.61 6.17 8.33
C ARG A 45 13.90 7.47 9.08
N PRO A 46 13.72 7.49 10.40
CA PRO A 46 14.17 8.62 11.20
C PRO A 46 15.69 8.67 11.25
N LYS A 47 16.22 9.84 11.59
CA LYS A 47 17.68 10.06 11.66
C LYS A 47 18.38 9.07 12.58
N SER A 48 17.71 8.65 13.65
CA SER A 48 18.28 7.71 14.62
C SER A 48 18.62 6.34 14.03
N HIS A 49 18.08 6.00 12.86
CA HIS A 49 18.39 4.74 12.18
C HIS A 49 19.69 4.78 11.38
N TYR A 50 20.31 5.96 11.28
CA TYR A 50 21.54 6.14 10.49
C TYR A 50 22.73 6.32 11.42
N GLY A 51 23.86 5.71 11.04
CA GLY A 51 25.13 5.86 11.72
C GLY A 51 26.05 6.84 11.00
N LYS A 52 27.32 6.80 11.36
CA LYS A 52 28.37 7.61 10.73
C LYS A 52 28.41 7.30 9.23
N GLY A 53 28.59 8.35 8.42
CA GLY A 53 28.66 8.20 6.98
C GLY A 53 27.31 8.04 6.30
N GLY A 54 26.21 8.18 7.04
CA GLY A 54 24.87 8.13 6.47
C GLY A 54 24.35 6.74 6.13
N HIS A 55 25.01 5.71 6.64
CA HIS A 55 24.59 4.33 6.42
C HIS A 55 23.56 3.90 7.48
N VAL A 56 22.61 3.05 7.08
CA VAL A 56 21.65 2.45 8.01
C VAL A 56 22.40 1.58 9.00
N LYS A 57 22.15 1.79 10.28
CA LYS A 57 22.79 0.99 11.35
C LYS A 57 22.36 -0.46 11.24
N ALA A 58 23.28 -1.40 11.57
CA ALA A 58 22.95 -2.81 11.62
C ALA A 58 21.84 -3.11 12.64
N SER A 59 21.73 -2.30 13.70
CA SER A 59 20.71 -2.43 14.73
C SER A 59 19.37 -1.81 14.36
N ALA A 60 19.29 -1.05 13.24
CA ALA A 60 18.05 -0.40 12.85
C ALA A 60 17.01 -1.45 12.45
N PRO A 61 15.73 -1.25 12.85
CA PRO A 61 14.70 -2.22 12.54
C PRO A 61 14.34 -2.25 11.07
N VAL A 62 13.89 -3.40 10.61
CA VAL A 62 13.38 -3.59 9.25
C VAL A 62 11.88 -3.25 9.21
N CYS A 63 11.13 -3.75 10.18
CA CYS A 63 9.69 -3.58 10.22
C CYS A 63 9.29 -2.28 10.90
N HIS A 64 8.29 -1.62 10.34
CA HIS A 64 7.70 -0.40 10.89
C HIS A 64 6.60 -0.81 11.88
N VAL A 65 6.81 -0.56 13.16
CA VAL A 65 5.89 -1.02 14.21
C VAL A 65 5.25 0.14 15.00
N SER A 66 5.25 1.32 14.42
CA SER A 66 4.62 2.50 15.02
C SER A 66 3.44 2.96 14.16
N LYS A 67 2.79 4.05 14.56
CA LYS A 67 1.71 4.65 13.77
C LYS A 67 2.24 5.06 12.40
N PRO A 68 1.44 5.01 11.33
CA PRO A 68 0.03 4.60 11.32
C PRO A 68 -0.15 3.07 11.36
N ASP A 69 -1.30 2.63 11.85
CA ASP A 69 -1.61 1.21 11.98
C ASP A 69 -1.88 0.56 10.61
N ALA A 70 -1.56 -0.72 10.48
CA ALA A 70 -1.72 -1.45 9.22
C ALA A 70 -3.17 -1.46 8.72
N ASP A 71 -4.13 -1.63 9.61
CA ASP A 71 -5.56 -1.65 9.24
C ASP A 71 -6.03 -0.29 8.72
N ASN A 72 -5.57 0.80 9.31
CA ASN A 72 -5.92 2.14 8.84
C ASN A 72 -5.32 2.43 7.46
N LEU A 73 -4.09 2.00 7.23
CA LEU A 73 -3.44 2.15 5.93
C LEU A 73 -4.16 1.32 4.86
N ALA A 74 -4.51 0.07 5.20
CA ALA A 74 -5.24 -0.79 4.28
C ALA A 74 -6.58 -0.16 3.89
N LYS A 75 -7.33 0.33 4.87
CA LYS A 75 -8.61 0.98 4.62
C LYS A 75 -8.48 2.18 3.69
N LEU A 76 -7.45 2.99 3.89
CA LEU A 76 -7.18 4.15 3.05
C LEU A 76 -6.96 3.73 1.59
N VAL A 77 -6.12 2.73 1.36
CA VAL A 77 -5.79 2.27 0.00
C VAL A 77 -6.99 1.63 -0.66
N LEU A 78 -7.68 0.72 0.04
CA LEU A 78 -8.84 0.03 -0.51
C LEU A 78 -9.96 1.02 -0.86
N ASP A 79 -10.17 2.03 -0.03
CA ASP A 79 -11.15 3.08 -0.29
C ASP A 79 -10.81 3.85 -1.58
N ARG A 80 -9.53 4.18 -1.79
CA ARG A 80 -9.11 4.88 -3.01
C ARG A 80 -9.27 4.02 -4.25
N ILE A 81 -8.99 2.74 -4.17
CA ILE A 81 -9.20 1.81 -5.28
C ILE A 81 -10.68 1.74 -5.63
N THR A 82 -11.53 1.63 -4.62
CA THR A 82 -12.99 1.60 -4.81
C THR A 82 -13.50 2.88 -5.47
N ARG A 83 -13.05 4.03 -5.00
CA ARG A 83 -13.44 5.34 -5.55
C ARG A 83 -12.99 5.52 -6.99
N GLY A 84 -11.87 4.93 -7.37
CA GLY A 84 -11.37 4.98 -8.73
C GLY A 84 -12.29 4.28 -9.72
N GLY A 85 -13.05 3.27 -9.27
CA GLY A 85 -14.06 2.59 -10.08
C GLY A 85 -13.51 1.82 -11.26
N ARG A 86 -12.25 1.34 -11.19
CA ARG A 86 -11.58 0.70 -12.33
C ARG A 86 -11.27 -0.77 -12.13
N ILE A 87 -11.37 -1.27 -10.89
CA ILE A 87 -10.99 -2.65 -10.56
C ILE A 87 -12.20 -3.41 -10.03
N TRP A 88 -12.75 -2.97 -8.92
CA TRP A 88 -13.94 -3.57 -8.29
C TRP A 88 -14.96 -2.49 -7.99
N ARG A 89 -16.18 -2.94 -7.67
CA ARG A 89 -17.26 -2.02 -7.31
C ARG A 89 -17.19 -1.64 -5.83
N ASP A 90 -16.83 -2.61 -4.99
CA ASP A 90 -16.81 -2.45 -3.54
C ASP A 90 -15.67 -3.26 -2.95
N ASP A 91 -15.04 -2.73 -1.90
CA ASP A 91 -13.91 -3.40 -1.26
C ASP A 91 -14.29 -4.68 -0.53
N SER A 92 -15.60 -4.94 -0.34
CA SER A 92 -16.08 -6.23 0.13
C SER A 92 -15.71 -7.37 -0.81
N GLN A 93 -15.34 -7.06 -2.06
CA GLN A 93 -14.87 -8.04 -3.04
C GLN A 93 -13.42 -8.51 -2.75
N VAL A 94 -12.71 -7.86 -1.84
CA VAL A 94 -11.39 -8.30 -1.44
C VAL A 94 -11.53 -9.45 -0.45
N ALA A 95 -11.27 -10.66 -0.93
CA ALA A 95 -11.42 -11.88 -0.14
C ALA A 95 -10.13 -12.27 0.57
N LYS A 96 -9.00 -11.78 0.10
CA LYS A 96 -7.69 -12.04 0.70
C LYS A 96 -6.86 -10.76 0.69
N LEU A 97 -6.36 -10.37 1.86
CA LEU A 97 -5.64 -9.12 2.03
C LEU A 97 -4.36 -9.36 2.81
N HIS A 98 -3.24 -8.89 2.25
CA HIS A 98 -1.96 -8.89 2.92
C HIS A 98 -1.50 -7.44 3.10
N VAL A 99 -1.04 -7.10 4.29
CA VAL A 99 -0.53 -5.76 4.59
C VAL A 99 0.80 -5.90 5.30
N GLU A 100 1.81 -5.23 4.78
CA GLU A 100 3.15 -5.23 5.37
C GLU A 100 3.66 -3.80 5.49
N LYS A 101 4.35 -3.51 6.59
CA LYS A 101 4.92 -2.20 6.85
C LYS A 101 6.41 -2.33 7.14
N TYR A 102 7.21 -1.60 6.37
CA TYR A 102 8.67 -1.63 6.48
C TYR A 102 9.24 -0.23 6.53
N TRP A 103 10.42 -0.10 7.10
CA TRP A 103 11.24 1.08 6.92
C TRP A 103 11.93 0.97 5.56
N ALA A 104 11.94 2.05 4.80
CA ALA A 104 12.57 2.06 3.47
C ALA A 104 14.09 1.91 3.61
N ILE A 105 14.70 1.12 2.72
CA ILE A 105 16.14 0.96 2.66
C ILE A 105 16.77 2.23 2.10
N THR A 106 16.14 2.81 1.08
CA THR A 106 16.56 4.07 0.46
C THR A 106 15.33 4.95 0.24
N ASP A 107 15.54 6.25 0.05
CA ASP A 107 14.44 7.18 -0.22
C ASP A 107 13.67 6.81 -1.49
N ALA A 108 14.33 6.18 -2.46
CA ALA A 108 13.66 5.74 -3.68
C ALA A 108 12.61 4.66 -3.44
N ARG A 109 12.68 3.95 -2.30
CA ARG A 109 11.75 2.89 -1.96
C ARG A 109 10.55 3.38 -1.16
N ILE A 110 10.56 4.62 -0.69
CA ILE A 110 9.43 5.18 0.09
C ILE A 110 8.18 5.18 -0.79
N GLY A 111 7.10 4.62 -0.26
CA GLY A 111 5.84 4.59 -0.99
C GLY A 111 4.99 3.40 -0.62
N VAL A 112 3.90 3.23 -1.35
CA VAL A 112 3.03 2.07 -1.24
C VAL A 112 3.08 1.28 -2.54
N TYR A 113 3.23 -0.02 -2.40
CA TYR A 113 3.24 -0.96 -3.53
C TYR A 113 1.98 -1.80 -3.43
N VAL A 114 1.16 -1.76 -4.47
CA VAL A 114 -0.15 -2.41 -4.50
C VAL A 114 -0.14 -3.48 -5.58
N SER A 115 -0.51 -4.70 -5.20
CA SER A 115 -0.73 -5.79 -6.13
C SER A 115 -2.16 -6.27 -5.98
N VAL A 116 -2.89 -6.31 -7.07
CA VAL A 116 -4.29 -6.77 -7.10
C VAL A 116 -4.42 -7.83 -8.17
N GLN A 117 -5.03 -8.95 -7.82
CA GLN A 117 -5.31 -10.00 -8.79
C GLN A 117 -6.62 -10.70 -8.44
N ARG A 118 -7.22 -11.34 -9.41
CA ARG A 118 -8.42 -12.15 -9.16
C ARG A 118 -8.07 -13.31 -8.25
N PHE A 119 -8.98 -13.64 -7.38
CA PHE A 119 -8.78 -14.68 -6.39
C PHE A 119 -9.95 -15.65 -6.41
N GLU A 120 -9.67 -16.90 -6.77
CA GLU A 120 -10.69 -17.93 -6.75
C GLU A 120 -10.69 -18.70 -5.43
N GLY A 121 -9.61 -18.57 -4.69
CA GLY A 121 -9.48 -19.28 -3.43
C GLY A 121 -9.18 -20.76 -3.63
N SER A 122 -9.12 -21.45 -2.52
CA SER A 122 -9.04 -22.91 -2.48
C SER A 122 -9.86 -23.36 -1.29
N GLU A 123 -10.66 -24.39 -1.48
CA GLU A 123 -11.40 -24.96 -0.38
C GLU A 123 -10.46 -25.73 0.55
N ALA A 124 -10.63 -25.52 1.81
CA ALA A 124 -9.87 -26.23 2.82
C ALA A 124 -10.44 -27.62 3.04
#